data_0e311895b72b5aa61e1dadfcdd453531
#
_entry.id   0e311895b72b5aa61e1dadfcdd453531
#
_cell.length_a   1.000
_cell.length_b   1.000
_cell.length_c   1.000
_cell.angle_alpha   90.00
_cell.angle_beta   90.00
_cell.angle_gamma   90.00
#
_symmetry.space_group_name_H-M   'P 1'
#
loop_
_entity.id
_entity.type
_entity.pdbx_description
1 polymer ?
#
loop_
_entity_poly.entity_id
_entity_poly.type
_entity_poly.pdbx_seq_one_letter_code
_entity_poly.pdbx_strand_id
1 'polypeptide(L)'
;FDQLFPQEYHKILYVKYNGKQEMNMNTVETTPVYSINVIKAGSDPSLTAHVKLSVMTQQEVDASYGLLDNIDYRVVPSNTYSMAATELDFQSQEVSKKLDIVFHSDLIYELMQKDKDVKYVLPVRFSSERDSVNSSKNDVMLLLDVKKPVITFKAGEVNAAMVYKQLEVNVGANLKNIQASKWNFTCDMTDAQKDALVEAYNTEHGTSYLPMPSAAYQLEKMTFEEGASTGNLKMNISRTPLTNDKSYLLPLKISDTSQEGFDLDENVCFLKVENPKYGTLDCDRSKWEVVFCNSDEKNAVSEPNGDKGGVGCLFDDDINSYWHANWS
;
A
#
# COMPACT_ATOMS: atom_id res chain seq x y z
N PHE A 1 10.43 -10.57 -55.27
CA PHE A 1 10.38 -10.31 -53.81
C PHE A 1 11.44 -9.31 -53.42
N ASP A 2 12.71 -9.48 -53.82
CA ASP A 2 13.84 -8.60 -53.48
C ASP A 2 13.72 -7.17 -54.05
N GLN A 3 12.96 -6.96 -55.13
CA GLN A 3 12.66 -5.62 -55.66
C GLN A 3 11.64 -4.84 -54.83
N LEU A 4 10.82 -5.55 -54.04
CA LEU A 4 9.80 -4.94 -53.18
C LEU A 4 10.31 -4.74 -51.75
N PHE A 5 11.31 -5.51 -51.34
CA PHE A 5 11.94 -5.45 -50.00
C PHE A 5 13.43 -5.47 -50.16
N PRO A 6 14.10 -4.30 -50.23
CA PRO A 6 15.56 -4.22 -50.25
C PRO A 6 16.19 -5.01 -49.09
N GLN A 7 17.41 -5.54 -49.28
CA GLN A 7 18.07 -6.44 -48.33
C GLN A 7 18.18 -5.83 -46.93
N GLU A 8 18.23 -4.52 -46.80
CA GLU A 8 18.24 -3.77 -45.55
C GLU A 8 16.97 -3.96 -44.71
N TYR A 9 15.84 -4.36 -45.34
CA TYR A 9 14.59 -4.66 -44.63
C TYR A 9 14.33 -6.15 -44.40
N HIS A 10 15.24 -7.02 -44.85
CA HIS A 10 15.14 -8.44 -44.59
C HIS A 10 15.32 -8.75 -43.09
N LYS A 11 16.12 -7.93 -42.38
CA LYS A 11 16.42 -8.07 -40.98
C LYS A 11 16.74 -6.70 -40.38
N ILE A 12 16.06 -6.35 -39.27
CA ILE A 12 16.32 -5.16 -38.50
C ILE A 12 16.20 -5.45 -37.00
N LEU A 13 17.17 -4.98 -36.26
CA LEU A 13 17.18 -5.12 -34.80
C LEU A 13 16.67 -3.83 -34.13
N TYR A 14 15.91 -3.98 -33.06
CA TYR A 14 15.48 -2.83 -32.25
C TYR A 14 15.07 -3.28 -30.85
N VAL A 15 14.96 -2.30 -29.94
CA VAL A 15 14.48 -2.52 -28.58
C VAL A 15 12.98 -2.29 -28.51
N LYS A 16 12.23 -3.21 -27.91
CA LYS A 16 10.77 -3.14 -27.84
C LYS A 16 10.29 -1.91 -27.07
N TYR A 17 10.93 -1.62 -25.94
CA TYR A 17 10.66 -0.46 -25.09
C TYR A 17 11.91 0.38 -25.02
N ASN A 18 12.12 1.23 -26.02
CA ASN A 18 13.28 2.10 -26.14
C ASN A 18 13.09 3.43 -25.41
N GLY A 19 14.17 4.19 -25.30
CA GLY A 19 14.20 5.48 -24.63
C GLY A 19 14.09 5.39 -23.12
N LYS A 20 13.47 6.37 -22.48
CA LYS A 20 13.38 6.45 -21.03
C LYS A 20 12.38 5.44 -20.48
N GLN A 21 12.80 4.66 -19.50
CA GLN A 21 11.99 3.68 -18.79
C GLN A 21 12.23 3.86 -17.28
N GLU A 22 11.18 3.80 -16.47
CA GLU A 22 11.28 3.88 -15.03
C GLU A 22 11.60 2.52 -14.43
N MET A 23 12.55 2.49 -13.48
CA MET A 23 12.87 1.33 -12.66
C MET A 23 12.73 1.69 -11.18
N ASN A 24 11.53 1.44 -10.65
CA ASN A 24 11.21 1.67 -9.25
C ASN A 24 11.62 0.44 -8.42
N MET A 25 12.44 0.65 -7.42
CA MET A 25 13.02 -0.37 -6.54
C MET A 25 12.81 -0.01 -5.07
N ASN A 26 13.06 -0.96 -4.20
CA ASN A 26 13.10 -0.72 -2.77
C ASN A 26 14.38 -1.30 -2.15
N THR A 27 14.71 -0.86 -0.93
CA THR A 27 15.97 -1.23 -0.27
C THR A 27 15.96 -2.66 0.31
N VAL A 28 14.80 -3.31 0.42
CA VAL A 28 14.68 -4.66 1.00
C VAL A 28 14.68 -5.77 -0.05
N GLU A 29 14.39 -5.44 -1.29
CA GLU A 29 14.61 -6.31 -2.45
C GLU A 29 15.95 -5.92 -3.08
N THR A 30 17.02 -6.55 -2.61
CA THR A 30 18.39 -6.13 -2.91
C THR A 30 18.87 -6.48 -4.31
N THR A 31 18.16 -7.37 -5.02
CA THR A 31 18.52 -7.85 -6.37
C THR A 31 17.35 -7.81 -7.35
N PRO A 32 16.67 -6.67 -7.52
CA PRO A 32 15.59 -6.54 -8.50
C PRO A 32 16.13 -6.68 -9.92
N VAL A 33 15.30 -7.24 -10.81
CA VAL A 33 15.68 -7.54 -12.19
C VAL A 33 14.84 -6.69 -13.16
N TYR A 34 15.52 -6.04 -14.11
CA TYR A 34 14.88 -5.43 -15.26
C TYR A 34 15.21 -6.21 -16.53
N SER A 35 14.21 -6.47 -17.37
CA SER A 35 14.38 -7.25 -18.60
C SER A 35 14.22 -6.37 -19.83
N ILE A 36 15.28 -6.24 -20.61
CA ILE A 36 15.23 -5.58 -21.91
C ILE A 36 14.90 -6.63 -22.99
N ASN A 37 13.91 -6.34 -23.83
CA ASN A 37 13.54 -7.20 -24.95
C ASN A 37 14.09 -6.62 -26.25
N VAL A 38 14.99 -7.33 -26.89
CA VAL A 38 15.53 -7.03 -28.22
C VAL A 38 14.76 -7.84 -29.24
N ILE A 39 14.32 -7.18 -30.30
CA ILE A 39 13.50 -7.77 -31.37
C ILE A 39 14.34 -7.83 -32.65
N LYS A 40 14.28 -9.00 -33.31
CA LYS A 40 14.70 -9.19 -34.69
C LYS A 40 13.46 -9.21 -35.57
N ALA A 41 13.23 -8.18 -36.34
CA ALA A 41 12.14 -8.07 -37.31
C ALA A 41 12.68 -8.04 -38.74
N GLY A 42 11.80 -8.01 -39.72
CA GLY A 42 12.12 -7.97 -41.13
C GLY A 42 11.32 -9.02 -41.90
N SER A 43 11.52 -9.05 -43.21
CA SER A 43 10.81 -9.95 -44.11
C SER A 43 11.33 -11.38 -44.11
N ASP A 44 12.54 -11.63 -43.59
CA ASP A 44 13.14 -12.95 -43.51
C ASP A 44 13.54 -13.34 -42.07
N PRO A 45 12.67 -14.03 -41.33
CA PRO A 45 12.94 -14.46 -39.97
C PRO A 45 14.00 -15.60 -39.91
N SER A 46 14.33 -16.25 -41.04
CA SER A 46 15.32 -17.31 -41.06
C SER A 46 16.75 -16.83 -40.88
N LEU A 47 17.03 -15.55 -41.09
CA LEU A 47 18.33 -14.96 -40.94
C LEU A 47 18.76 -14.94 -39.46
N THR A 48 20.01 -15.28 -39.20
CA THR A 48 20.65 -15.09 -37.89
C THR A 48 21.00 -13.63 -37.68
N ALA A 49 21.13 -13.20 -36.44
CA ALA A 49 21.59 -11.85 -36.13
C ALA A 49 22.47 -11.84 -34.87
N HIS A 50 23.31 -10.82 -34.79
CA HIS A 50 24.15 -10.57 -33.64
C HIS A 50 24.00 -9.11 -33.19
N VAL A 51 23.81 -8.88 -31.90
CA VAL A 51 23.76 -7.54 -31.31
C VAL A 51 24.66 -7.46 -30.12
N LYS A 52 25.38 -6.33 -30.02
CA LYS A 52 26.25 -5.98 -28.90
C LYS A 52 25.60 -4.91 -28.05
N LEU A 53 25.74 -5.05 -26.75
CA LEU A 53 25.19 -4.14 -25.76
C LEU A 53 26.34 -3.42 -25.06
N SER A 54 26.21 -2.10 -24.90
CA SER A 54 27.16 -1.28 -24.17
C SER A 54 26.44 -0.28 -23.30
N VAL A 55 27.02 0.04 -22.16
CA VAL A 55 26.54 1.16 -21.34
C VAL A 55 27.09 2.45 -21.93
N MET A 56 26.20 3.43 -22.13
CA MET A 56 26.61 4.75 -22.64
C MET A 56 27.45 5.48 -21.58
N THR A 57 28.43 6.23 -22.05
CA THR A 57 29.23 7.09 -21.20
C THR A 57 28.44 8.28 -20.69
N GLN A 58 28.88 8.92 -19.62
CA GLN A 58 28.28 10.16 -19.11
C GLN A 58 28.14 11.23 -20.20
N GLN A 59 29.20 11.43 -21.00
CA GLN A 59 29.22 12.42 -22.10
C GLN A 59 28.13 12.12 -23.15
N GLU A 60 27.92 10.86 -23.49
CA GLU A 60 26.86 10.46 -24.43
C GLU A 60 25.46 10.71 -23.86
N VAL A 61 25.26 10.45 -22.56
CA VAL A 61 23.99 10.75 -21.89
C VAL A 61 23.74 12.25 -21.84
N ASP A 62 24.71 13.03 -21.46
CA ASP A 62 24.61 14.50 -21.42
C ASP A 62 24.22 15.06 -22.79
N ALA A 63 24.87 14.59 -23.86
CA ALA A 63 24.60 15.02 -25.22
C ALA A 63 23.23 14.56 -25.77
N SER A 64 22.81 13.36 -25.42
CA SER A 64 21.59 12.76 -25.98
C SER A 64 20.31 13.08 -25.18
N TYR A 65 20.43 13.28 -23.86
CA TYR A 65 19.30 13.42 -22.93
C TYR A 65 19.42 14.64 -22.02
N GLY A 66 20.57 14.88 -21.39
CA GLY A 66 20.75 15.92 -20.39
C GLY A 66 20.44 17.32 -20.90
N LEU A 67 20.98 17.67 -22.05
CA LEU A 67 20.75 18.98 -22.69
C LEU A 67 19.31 19.20 -23.13
N LEU A 68 18.61 18.11 -23.54
CA LEU A 68 17.24 18.21 -24.01
C LEU A 68 16.25 18.33 -22.84
N ASP A 69 16.54 17.65 -21.74
CA ASP A 69 15.63 17.56 -20.60
C ASP A 69 15.88 18.66 -19.55
N ASN A 70 17.05 19.29 -19.59
CA ASN A 70 17.55 20.17 -18.53
C ASN A 70 17.55 19.47 -17.14
N ILE A 71 17.98 18.21 -17.13
CA ILE A 71 18.08 17.34 -15.95
C ILE A 71 19.52 16.84 -15.85
N ASP A 72 20.10 16.89 -14.66
CA ASP A 72 21.39 16.28 -14.35
C ASP A 72 21.20 14.76 -14.18
N TYR A 73 21.45 14.03 -15.27
CA TYR A 73 21.48 12.57 -15.26
C TYR A 73 22.88 12.10 -14.93
N ARG A 74 22.98 11.10 -14.05
CA ARG A 74 24.25 10.48 -13.68
C ARG A 74 24.25 8.98 -13.91
N VAL A 75 25.17 8.51 -14.74
CA VAL A 75 25.35 7.10 -15.03
C VAL A 75 25.84 6.40 -13.76
N VAL A 76 25.13 5.33 -13.35
CA VAL A 76 25.51 4.56 -12.16
C VAL A 76 26.82 3.81 -12.37
N PRO A 77 27.65 3.65 -11.31
CA PRO A 77 28.86 2.85 -11.35
C PRO A 77 28.57 1.38 -11.67
N SER A 78 29.53 0.70 -12.32
CA SER A 78 29.38 -0.70 -12.76
C SER A 78 29.20 -1.72 -11.65
N ASN A 79 29.51 -1.37 -10.40
CA ASN A 79 29.27 -2.24 -9.23
C ASN A 79 27.83 -2.21 -8.74
N THR A 80 26.96 -1.36 -9.29
CA THR A 80 25.54 -1.24 -8.88
C THR A 80 24.59 -2.12 -9.68
N TYR A 81 25.09 -2.80 -10.70
CA TYR A 81 24.31 -3.71 -11.54
C TYR A 81 25.16 -4.83 -12.13
N SER A 82 24.53 -5.89 -12.62
CA SER A 82 25.14 -6.89 -13.47
C SER A 82 24.24 -7.21 -14.65
N MET A 83 24.82 -7.37 -15.84
CA MET A 83 24.11 -7.81 -17.04
C MET A 83 24.43 -9.29 -17.29
N ALA A 84 23.39 -10.07 -17.60
CA ALA A 84 23.54 -11.50 -17.88
C ALA A 84 24.42 -11.78 -19.11
N ALA A 85 24.43 -10.85 -20.08
CA ALA A 85 25.27 -10.90 -21.27
C ALA A 85 25.50 -9.49 -21.80
N THR A 86 26.57 -9.32 -22.56
CA THR A 86 26.87 -8.09 -23.32
C THR A 86 26.67 -8.28 -24.83
N GLU A 87 26.33 -9.48 -25.26
CA GLU A 87 26.07 -9.84 -26.65
C GLU A 87 24.88 -10.83 -26.72
N LEU A 88 24.09 -10.74 -27.78
CA LEU A 88 22.97 -11.63 -28.03
C LEU A 88 23.01 -12.14 -29.45
N ASP A 89 23.00 -13.47 -29.63
CA ASP A 89 22.93 -14.14 -30.92
C ASP A 89 21.54 -14.67 -31.18
N PHE A 90 20.92 -14.21 -32.27
CA PHE A 90 19.63 -14.71 -32.73
C PHE A 90 19.87 -15.87 -33.71
N GLN A 91 19.31 -17.02 -33.41
CA GLN A 91 19.26 -18.14 -34.32
C GLN A 91 18.18 -17.95 -35.38
N SER A 92 18.18 -18.84 -36.40
CA SER A 92 17.09 -18.90 -37.39
C SER A 92 15.75 -19.03 -36.68
N GLN A 93 14.75 -18.26 -37.13
CA GLN A 93 13.37 -18.19 -36.61
C GLN A 93 13.24 -17.55 -35.19
N GLU A 94 14.33 -17.26 -34.52
CA GLU A 94 14.23 -16.47 -33.30
C GLU A 94 13.92 -15.01 -33.63
N VAL A 95 12.84 -14.46 -33.07
CA VAL A 95 12.38 -13.07 -33.32
C VAL A 95 12.54 -12.14 -32.12
N SER A 96 12.81 -12.68 -30.94
CA SER A 96 13.04 -11.88 -29.72
C SER A 96 14.02 -12.55 -28.78
N LYS A 97 14.82 -11.74 -28.12
CA LYS A 97 15.66 -12.17 -27.00
C LYS A 97 15.55 -11.21 -25.83
N LYS A 98 15.67 -11.78 -24.64
CA LYS A 98 15.58 -11.08 -23.39
C LYS A 98 16.98 -10.95 -22.78
N LEU A 99 17.32 -9.75 -22.34
CA LEU A 99 18.46 -9.47 -21.51
C LEU A 99 18.00 -9.08 -20.12
N ASP A 100 18.44 -9.82 -19.11
CA ASP A 100 18.17 -9.49 -17.73
C ASP A 100 19.34 -8.68 -17.14
N ILE A 101 18.97 -7.59 -16.47
CA ILE A 101 19.88 -6.74 -15.70
C ILE A 101 19.45 -6.84 -14.24
N VAL A 102 20.37 -7.29 -13.40
CA VAL A 102 20.18 -7.37 -11.95
C VAL A 102 20.78 -6.13 -11.33
N PHE A 103 20.02 -5.43 -10.49
CA PHE A 103 20.48 -4.26 -9.78
C PHE A 103 20.84 -4.58 -8.33
N HIS A 104 21.73 -3.79 -7.74
CA HIS A 104 22.03 -3.74 -6.31
C HIS A 104 21.39 -2.49 -5.73
N SER A 105 20.13 -2.62 -5.31
CA SER A 105 19.30 -1.49 -4.91
C SER A 105 19.83 -0.74 -3.69
N ASP A 106 20.48 -1.44 -2.76
CA ASP A 106 21.14 -0.88 -1.60
C ASP A 106 22.26 0.11 -1.98
N LEU A 107 23.12 -0.29 -2.92
CA LEU A 107 24.21 0.58 -3.40
C LEU A 107 23.69 1.80 -4.16
N ILE A 108 22.62 1.61 -4.96
CA ILE A 108 22.00 2.75 -5.68
C ILE A 108 21.33 3.70 -4.67
N TYR A 109 20.65 3.17 -3.64
CA TYR A 109 20.06 3.99 -2.59
C TYR A 109 21.11 4.83 -1.86
N GLU A 110 22.26 4.25 -1.52
CA GLU A 110 23.38 4.99 -0.91
C GLU A 110 23.87 6.15 -1.80
N LEU A 111 23.97 5.93 -3.11
CA LEU A 111 24.33 7.00 -4.06
C LEU A 111 23.27 8.12 -4.05
N MET A 112 22.00 7.78 -4.11
CA MET A 112 20.89 8.75 -4.09
C MET A 112 20.84 9.54 -2.77
N GLN A 113 21.27 8.96 -1.63
CA GLN A 113 21.35 9.71 -0.37
C GLN A 113 22.50 10.70 -0.33
N LYS A 114 23.61 10.41 -1.04
CA LYS A 114 24.78 11.30 -1.11
C LYS A 114 24.56 12.50 -2.01
N ASP A 115 23.81 12.32 -3.10
CA ASP A 115 23.53 13.39 -4.06
C ASP A 115 22.06 13.32 -4.48
N LYS A 116 21.24 14.19 -3.88
CA LYS A 116 19.79 14.23 -4.05
C LYS A 116 19.32 15.02 -5.26
N ASP A 117 20.20 15.81 -5.84
CA ASP A 117 19.86 16.75 -6.93
C ASP A 117 20.02 16.11 -8.31
N VAL A 118 20.68 14.95 -8.40
CA VAL A 118 20.88 14.21 -9.66
C VAL A 118 19.89 13.05 -9.81
N LYS A 119 19.60 12.69 -11.05
CA LYS A 119 18.85 11.47 -11.38
C LYS A 119 19.80 10.39 -11.86
N TYR A 120 19.91 9.32 -11.09
CA TYR A 120 20.73 8.17 -11.46
C TYR A 120 20.07 7.35 -12.56
N VAL A 121 20.87 6.95 -13.55
CA VAL A 121 20.41 6.23 -14.75
C VAL A 121 21.34 5.09 -15.13
N LEU A 122 20.79 4.04 -15.74
CA LEU A 122 21.55 3.03 -16.48
C LEU A 122 21.14 3.10 -17.96
N PRO A 123 21.95 3.75 -18.82
CA PRO A 123 21.69 3.86 -20.25
C PRO A 123 22.37 2.71 -21.00
N VAL A 124 21.61 1.87 -21.68
CA VAL A 124 22.12 0.73 -22.46
C VAL A 124 21.87 0.97 -23.95
N ARG A 125 22.91 0.94 -24.75
CA ARG A 125 22.86 1.09 -26.22
C ARG A 125 23.11 -0.25 -26.90
N PHE A 126 22.40 -0.46 -28.00
CA PHE A 126 22.46 -1.64 -28.84
C PHE A 126 23.11 -1.27 -30.17
N SER A 127 24.06 -2.09 -30.60
CA SER A 127 24.78 -1.94 -31.87
C SER A 127 25.02 -3.31 -32.51
N SER A 128 25.28 -3.33 -33.79
CA SER A 128 25.76 -4.52 -34.50
C SER A 128 26.74 -4.08 -35.59
N GLU A 129 27.79 -4.85 -35.77
CA GLU A 129 28.75 -4.65 -36.85
C GLU A 129 28.30 -5.27 -38.18
N ARG A 130 27.35 -6.23 -38.08
CA ARG A 130 26.90 -7.05 -39.22
C ARG A 130 25.47 -6.83 -39.63
N ASP A 131 24.66 -6.31 -38.71
CA ASP A 131 23.21 -6.28 -38.86
C ASP A 131 22.66 -4.86 -38.71
N SER A 132 21.62 -4.54 -39.45
CA SER A 132 20.96 -3.24 -39.33
C SER A 132 20.26 -3.09 -37.98
N VAL A 133 20.60 -2.04 -37.26
CA VAL A 133 19.94 -1.63 -36.01
C VAL A 133 19.15 -0.36 -36.25
N ASN A 134 17.91 -0.32 -35.84
CA ASN A 134 17.09 0.88 -35.94
C ASN A 134 17.62 1.98 -35.02
N SER A 135 18.20 3.03 -35.60
CA SER A 135 18.86 4.12 -34.86
C SER A 135 17.94 4.92 -33.94
N SER A 136 16.62 4.90 -34.22
CA SER A 136 15.62 5.56 -33.35
C SER A 136 15.13 4.67 -32.21
N LYS A 137 15.54 3.38 -32.18
CA LYS A 137 15.10 2.38 -31.21
C LYS A 137 16.27 1.49 -30.75
N ASN A 138 17.44 2.07 -30.59
CA ASN A 138 18.66 1.33 -30.29
C ASN A 138 19.21 1.58 -28.88
N ASP A 139 18.46 2.26 -28.01
CA ASP A 139 18.86 2.46 -26.63
C ASP A 139 17.69 2.39 -25.66
N VAL A 140 18.01 2.14 -24.39
CA VAL A 140 17.12 2.22 -23.24
C VAL A 140 17.84 2.99 -22.15
N MET A 141 17.24 4.02 -21.63
CA MET A 141 17.72 4.74 -20.46
C MET A 141 16.83 4.43 -19.27
N LEU A 142 17.33 3.58 -18.37
CA LEU A 142 16.60 3.22 -17.14
C LEU A 142 16.77 4.34 -16.11
N LEU A 143 15.67 5.00 -15.75
CA LEU A 143 15.62 5.98 -14.67
C LEU A 143 15.45 5.22 -13.36
N LEU A 144 16.46 5.26 -12.51
CA LEU A 144 16.50 4.46 -11.28
C LEU A 144 15.92 5.27 -10.12
N ASP A 145 14.94 4.71 -9.43
CA ASP A 145 14.35 5.25 -8.20
C ASP A 145 14.31 4.15 -7.14
N VAL A 146 15.02 4.36 -6.04
CA VAL A 146 15.07 3.41 -4.92
C VAL A 146 14.56 4.09 -3.65
N LYS A 147 13.54 3.49 -3.03
CA LYS A 147 12.94 4.01 -1.80
C LYS A 147 12.97 2.96 -0.69
N LYS A 148 13.07 3.41 0.53
CA LYS A 148 12.80 2.54 1.68
C LYS A 148 11.30 2.29 1.80
N PRO A 149 10.87 1.06 2.15
CA PRO A 149 9.52 0.82 2.61
C PRO A 149 9.24 1.62 3.89
N VAL A 150 8.05 2.18 3.99
CA VAL A 150 7.63 2.99 5.15
C VAL A 150 6.29 2.49 5.66
N ILE A 151 6.21 2.26 6.97
CA ILE A 151 4.97 1.92 7.66
C ILE A 151 4.35 3.22 8.18
N THR A 152 3.11 3.49 7.80
CA THR A 152 2.38 4.71 8.18
C THR A 152 0.94 4.38 8.54
N PHE A 153 0.34 5.13 9.47
CA PHE A 153 -1.09 4.98 9.73
C PHE A 153 -1.92 5.29 8.48
N LYS A 154 -3.02 4.57 8.32
CA LYS A 154 -3.98 4.77 7.23
C LYS A 154 -4.73 6.09 7.35
N ALA A 155 -4.97 6.54 8.59
CA ALA A 155 -5.63 7.79 8.92
C ALA A 155 -4.96 8.43 10.15
N GLY A 156 -4.93 9.76 10.21
CA GLY A 156 -4.47 10.51 11.39
C GLY A 156 -5.45 10.45 12.55
N GLU A 157 -6.70 10.09 12.29
CA GLU A 157 -7.76 10.04 13.29
C GLU A 157 -8.67 8.84 13.09
N VAL A 158 -9.11 8.23 14.19
CA VAL A 158 -10.13 7.18 14.25
C VAL A 158 -11.18 7.59 15.28
N ASN A 159 -12.45 7.60 14.87
CA ASN A 159 -13.57 7.95 15.74
C ASN A 159 -14.32 6.70 16.17
N ALA A 160 -14.65 6.61 17.44
CA ALA A 160 -15.37 5.50 18.04
C ALA A 160 -16.27 6.00 19.19
N ALA A 161 -17.27 5.22 19.53
CA ALA A 161 -18.16 5.52 20.65
C ALA A 161 -18.44 4.27 21.47
N MET A 162 -18.43 4.41 22.79
CA MET A 162 -18.77 3.34 23.74
C MET A 162 -20.28 3.10 23.70
N VAL A 163 -20.68 1.94 23.18
CA VAL A 163 -22.10 1.51 23.20
C VAL A 163 -22.35 0.55 24.37
N TYR A 164 -21.40 -0.37 24.63
CA TYR A 164 -21.50 -1.39 25.66
C TYR A 164 -20.36 -1.26 26.70
N LYS A 165 -20.16 -2.32 27.47
CA LYS A 165 -19.07 -2.38 28.47
C LYS A 165 -17.68 -2.43 27.85
N GLN A 166 -17.58 -2.89 26.62
CA GLN A 166 -16.34 -2.97 25.84
C GLN A 166 -16.59 -2.48 24.42
N LEU A 167 -15.56 -1.90 23.82
CA LEU A 167 -15.52 -1.41 22.45
C LEU A 167 -14.30 -2.03 21.75
N GLU A 168 -14.54 -2.79 20.70
CA GLU A 168 -13.47 -3.20 19.79
C GLU A 168 -13.20 -2.07 18.78
N VAL A 169 -11.95 -1.69 18.65
CA VAL A 169 -11.49 -0.67 17.69
C VAL A 169 -10.41 -1.27 16.81
N ASN A 170 -10.46 -0.90 15.53
CA ASN A 170 -9.47 -1.28 14.55
C ASN A 170 -8.75 -0.03 14.04
N VAL A 171 -7.40 0.00 14.17
CA VAL A 171 -6.55 1.06 13.65
C VAL A 171 -5.70 0.50 12.53
N GLY A 172 -5.90 1.02 11.32
CA GLY A 172 -5.22 0.55 10.13
C GLY A 172 -3.89 1.27 9.86
N ALA A 173 -2.95 0.56 9.24
CA ALA A 173 -1.74 1.13 8.67
C ALA A 173 -1.52 0.66 7.23
N ASN A 174 -0.73 1.42 6.48
CA ASN A 174 -0.31 1.12 5.12
C ASN A 174 1.19 0.88 5.07
N LEU A 175 1.61 0.01 4.18
CA LEU A 175 2.99 -0.16 3.77
C LEU A 175 3.19 0.60 2.46
N LYS A 176 4.05 1.62 2.46
CA LYS A 176 4.40 2.43 1.28
C LYS A 176 5.73 1.99 0.68
N ASN A 177 5.95 2.36 -0.59
CA ASN A 177 7.18 2.14 -1.36
C ASN A 177 7.55 0.67 -1.59
N ILE A 178 6.61 -0.24 -1.46
CA ILE A 178 6.75 -1.65 -1.77
C ILE A 178 5.42 -2.17 -2.28
N GLN A 179 5.45 -3.09 -3.23
CA GLN A 179 4.24 -3.79 -3.68
C GLN A 179 3.85 -4.85 -2.65
N ALA A 180 2.64 -5.43 -2.81
CA ALA A 180 2.07 -6.39 -1.88
C ALA A 180 3.12 -7.34 -1.30
N SER A 181 3.20 -7.35 0.00
CA SER A 181 4.32 -7.86 0.77
C SER A 181 4.31 -9.39 0.82
N LYS A 182 5.46 -9.99 0.59
CA LYS A 182 5.72 -11.40 0.93
C LYS A 182 6.10 -11.59 2.41
N TRP A 183 6.09 -10.52 3.20
CA TRP A 183 6.49 -10.54 4.60
C TRP A 183 5.28 -10.64 5.51
N ASN A 184 5.41 -11.44 6.56
CA ASN A 184 4.52 -11.47 7.71
C ASN A 184 5.30 -10.87 8.89
N PHE A 185 4.84 -9.74 9.43
CA PHE A 185 5.53 -9.03 10.50
C PHE A 185 4.57 -8.26 11.41
N THR A 186 5.09 -7.83 12.54
CA THR A 186 4.36 -7.05 13.52
C THR A 186 5.06 -5.74 13.83
N CYS A 187 4.29 -4.75 14.27
CA CYS A 187 4.80 -3.50 14.77
C CYS A 187 4.39 -3.32 16.25
N ASP A 188 5.31 -2.81 17.03
CA ASP A 188 5.04 -2.41 18.40
C ASP A 188 4.39 -1.01 18.40
N MET A 189 3.45 -0.85 19.31
CA MET A 189 2.71 0.39 19.48
C MET A 189 3.11 1.08 20.79
N THR A 190 3.04 2.40 20.80
CA THR A 190 3.26 3.20 22.01
C THR A 190 2.27 4.34 22.11
N ASP A 191 1.92 4.68 23.36
CA ASP A 191 1.19 5.89 23.76
C ASP A 191 2.10 6.87 24.53
N ALA A 192 3.40 6.77 24.32
CA ALA A 192 4.37 7.67 24.95
C ALA A 192 4.01 9.14 24.71
N GLN A 193 4.15 9.97 25.76
CA GLN A 193 3.76 11.38 25.76
C GLN A 193 2.25 11.63 25.59
N LYS A 194 1.40 10.64 25.93
CA LYS A 194 -0.06 10.72 25.78
C LYS A 194 -0.64 12.05 26.29
N ASP A 195 -0.36 12.43 27.53
CA ASP A 195 -0.97 13.62 28.14
C ASP A 195 -0.55 14.90 27.42
N ALA A 196 0.73 15.05 27.06
CA ALA A 196 1.22 16.20 26.32
C ALA A 196 0.64 16.28 24.90
N LEU A 197 0.50 15.13 24.22
CA LEU A 197 -0.12 15.07 22.88
C LEU A 197 -1.62 15.39 22.92
N VAL A 198 -2.33 14.97 23.97
CA VAL A 198 -3.74 15.33 24.15
C VAL A 198 -3.90 16.82 24.42
N GLU A 199 -3.05 17.41 25.25
CA GLU A 199 -3.06 18.84 25.53
C GLU A 199 -2.79 19.68 24.27
N ALA A 200 -1.76 19.29 23.50
CA ALA A 200 -1.44 19.92 22.22
C ALA A 200 -2.59 19.82 21.23
N TYR A 201 -3.19 18.63 21.08
CA TYR A 201 -4.34 18.41 20.22
C TYR A 201 -5.53 19.30 20.62
N ASN A 202 -5.87 19.33 21.91
CA ASN A 202 -6.98 20.17 22.41
C ASN A 202 -6.74 21.65 22.14
N THR A 203 -5.52 22.13 22.31
CA THR A 203 -5.13 23.52 22.03
C THR A 203 -5.27 23.85 20.57
N GLU A 204 -4.78 23.00 19.68
CA GLU A 204 -4.81 23.21 18.24
C GLU A 204 -6.24 23.19 17.67
N HIS A 205 -7.08 22.28 18.17
CA HIS A 205 -8.42 22.06 17.63
C HIS A 205 -9.55 22.71 18.44
N GLY A 206 -9.23 23.39 19.55
CA GLY A 206 -10.23 24.01 20.43
C GLY A 206 -11.17 23.00 21.10
N THR A 207 -10.64 21.81 21.42
CA THR A 207 -11.39 20.70 22.03
C THR A 207 -11.05 20.50 23.50
N SER A 208 -11.73 19.55 24.17
CA SER A 208 -11.54 19.27 25.59
C SER A 208 -11.53 17.76 25.88
N TYR A 209 -10.88 16.99 25.03
CA TYR A 209 -10.69 15.57 25.28
C TYR A 209 -9.89 15.29 26.54
N LEU A 210 -10.27 14.26 27.28
CA LEU A 210 -9.46 13.72 28.37
C LEU A 210 -8.48 12.69 27.83
N PRO A 211 -7.26 12.60 28.40
CA PRO A 211 -6.37 11.48 28.08
C PRO A 211 -7.04 10.15 28.44
N MET A 212 -6.95 9.14 27.52
CA MET A 212 -7.49 7.81 27.79
C MET A 212 -6.80 7.18 29.00
N PRO A 213 -7.54 6.76 30.05
CA PRO A 213 -6.95 6.07 31.19
C PRO A 213 -6.26 4.78 30.77
N SER A 214 -5.03 4.54 31.23
CA SER A 214 -4.27 3.33 30.87
C SER A 214 -4.95 2.04 31.32
N ALA A 215 -5.82 2.09 32.34
CA ALA A 215 -6.64 0.95 32.75
C ALA A 215 -7.79 0.62 31.78
N ALA A 216 -8.07 1.49 30.80
CA ALA A 216 -9.16 1.29 29.83
C ALA A 216 -8.76 0.42 28.64
N TYR A 217 -7.49 0.25 28.34
CA TYR A 217 -7.01 -0.46 27.15
C TYR A 217 -5.70 -1.20 27.41
N GLN A 218 -5.39 -2.10 26.49
CA GLN A 218 -4.08 -2.71 26.35
C GLN A 218 -3.59 -2.46 24.92
N LEU A 219 -2.31 -2.06 24.80
CA LEU A 219 -1.69 -1.92 23.49
C LEU A 219 -1.29 -3.30 22.98
N GLU A 220 -1.94 -3.72 21.92
CA GLU A 220 -1.60 -4.92 21.17
C GLU A 220 -0.61 -4.59 20.05
N LYS A 221 -0.03 -5.61 19.42
CA LYS A 221 0.80 -5.41 18.24
C LYS A 221 -0.06 -5.20 17.00
N MET A 222 0.37 -4.29 16.13
CA MET A 222 -0.18 -4.19 14.78
C MET A 222 0.39 -5.32 13.93
N THR A 223 -0.46 -6.00 13.17
CA THR A 223 -0.05 -7.15 12.34
C THR A 223 -0.20 -6.83 10.85
N PHE A 224 0.82 -7.20 10.09
CA PHE A 224 0.82 -7.22 8.63
C PHE A 224 0.92 -8.68 8.18
N GLU A 225 -0.13 -9.16 7.54
CA GLU A 225 -0.19 -10.52 7.00
C GLU A 225 0.57 -10.64 5.68
N GLU A 226 1.05 -11.85 5.37
CA GLU A 226 1.69 -12.13 4.09
C GLU A 226 0.75 -11.80 2.92
N GLY A 227 1.27 -11.08 1.92
CA GLY A 227 0.50 -10.63 0.77
C GLY A 227 -0.30 -9.34 0.98
N ALA A 228 -0.41 -8.84 2.22
CA ALA A 228 -1.11 -7.60 2.52
C ALA A 228 -0.21 -6.37 2.42
N SER A 229 -0.73 -5.29 1.85
CA SER A 229 -0.13 -3.95 1.90
C SER A 229 -0.65 -3.10 3.07
N THR A 230 -1.53 -3.68 3.89
CA THR A 230 -2.16 -3.02 5.04
C THR A 230 -2.00 -3.84 6.30
N GLY A 231 -1.69 -3.17 7.40
CA GLY A 231 -1.70 -3.74 8.74
C GLY A 231 -2.91 -3.31 9.54
N ASN A 232 -3.22 -4.05 10.58
CA ASN A 232 -4.32 -3.77 11.49
C ASN A 232 -3.93 -3.97 12.94
N LEU A 233 -4.23 -2.98 13.76
CA LEU A 233 -4.19 -3.04 15.22
C LEU A 233 -5.61 -3.24 15.73
N LYS A 234 -5.89 -4.36 16.39
CA LYS A 234 -7.14 -4.58 17.13
C LYS A 234 -6.94 -4.21 18.58
N MET A 235 -7.83 -3.39 19.11
CA MET A 235 -7.80 -2.99 20.52
C MET A 235 -9.18 -3.14 21.15
N ASN A 236 -9.20 -3.54 22.42
CA ASN A 236 -10.39 -3.52 23.23
C ASN A 236 -10.31 -2.39 24.27
N ILE A 237 -11.34 -1.58 24.33
CA ILE A 237 -11.45 -0.48 25.29
C ILE A 237 -12.53 -0.84 26.30
N SER A 238 -12.15 -0.86 27.58
CA SER A 238 -13.09 -1.07 28.68
C SER A 238 -13.74 0.24 29.11
N ARG A 239 -15.06 0.20 29.28
CA ARG A 239 -15.82 1.34 29.78
C ARG A 239 -15.61 1.63 31.28
N THR A 240 -15.27 0.61 32.06
CA THR A 240 -15.23 0.71 33.52
C THR A 240 -14.40 1.87 34.07
N PRO A 241 -13.19 2.17 33.52
CA PRO A 241 -12.40 3.31 33.99
C PRO A 241 -12.86 4.66 33.44
N LEU A 242 -13.82 4.70 32.52
CA LEU A 242 -14.26 5.94 31.83
C LEU A 242 -15.40 6.61 32.57
N THR A 243 -15.34 7.93 32.68
CA THR A 243 -16.44 8.75 33.20
C THR A 243 -17.50 8.94 32.11
N ASN A 244 -18.79 8.78 32.47
CA ASN A 244 -19.89 9.03 31.54
C ASN A 244 -19.91 10.47 31.04
N ASP A 245 -20.42 10.67 29.84
CA ASP A 245 -20.57 11.97 29.18
C ASP A 245 -19.23 12.72 29.02
N LYS A 246 -18.13 11.96 28.91
CA LYS A 246 -16.80 12.46 28.58
C LYS A 246 -16.30 11.85 27.28
N SER A 247 -15.49 12.62 26.57
CA SER A 247 -14.78 12.18 25.38
C SER A 247 -13.29 12.03 25.67
N TYR A 248 -12.71 10.98 25.16
CA TYR A 248 -11.32 10.60 25.42
C TYR A 248 -10.51 10.58 24.13
N LEU A 249 -9.22 10.87 24.26
CA LEU A 249 -8.25 10.82 23.18
C LEU A 249 -7.10 9.89 23.55
N LEU A 250 -6.76 8.99 22.65
CA LEU A 250 -5.60 8.12 22.76
C LEU A 250 -4.69 8.34 21.55
N PRO A 251 -3.57 9.08 21.72
CA PRO A 251 -2.54 9.19 20.71
C PRO A 251 -1.78 7.86 20.60
N LEU A 252 -1.65 7.35 19.40
CA LEU A 252 -0.94 6.12 19.08
C LEU A 252 0.22 6.41 18.13
N LYS A 253 1.39 5.83 18.41
CA LYS A 253 2.56 5.83 17.52
C LYS A 253 3.02 4.40 17.27
N ILE A 254 3.56 4.17 16.08
CA ILE A 254 4.31 2.94 15.79
C ILE A 254 5.72 3.15 16.30
N SER A 255 6.19 2.31 17.23
CA SER A 255 7.47 2.51 17.91
C SER A 255 8.58 1.60 17.39
N ASP A 256 8.25 0.42 16.89
CA ASP A 256 9.20 -0.54 16.36
C ASP A 256 8.53 -1.50 15.38
N THR A 257 9.32 -2.20 14.59
CA THR A 257 8.86 -3.24 13.66
C THR A 257 9.77 -4.47 13.71
N SER A 258 9.18 -5.65 13.66
CA SER A 258 9.92 -6.90 13.59
C SER A 258 10.57 -7.15 12.22
N GLN A 259 10.26 -6.32 11.21
CA GLN A 259 10.83 -6.41 9.86
C GLN A 259 11.96 -5.41 9.69
N GLU A 260 13.18 -5.90 9.53
CA GLU A 260 14.36 -5.05 9.26
C GLU A 260 14.25 -4.32 7.91
N GLY A 261 14.85 -3.13 7.84
CA GLY A 261 14.94 -2.33 6.61
C GLY A 261 13.71 -1.49 6.29
N PHE A 262 12.66 -1.52 7.12
CA PHE A 262 11.50 -0.66 7.00
C PHE A 262 11.64 0.57 7.89
N ASP A 263 11.27 1.73 7.37
CA ASP A 263 11.18 2.95 8.15
C ASP A 263 9.77 3.09 8.77
N LEU A 264 9.72 3.74 9.91
CA LEU A 264 8.47 4.09 10.58
C LEU A 264 8.15 5.57 10.33
N ASP A 265 6.90 5.84 9.99
CA ASP A 265 6.40 7.22 9.93
C ASP A 265 6.25 7.75 11.37
N GLU A 266 6.71 8.96 11.64
CA GLU A 266 6.61 9.60 12.95
C GLU A 266 5.20 10.13 13.26
N ASN A 267 4.26 9.97 12.35
CA ASN A 267 2.89 10.44 12.49
C ASN A 267 2.17 9.78 13.68
N VAL A 268 1.30 10.56 14.30
CA VAL A 268 0.42 10.11 15.38
C VAL A 268 -0.95 9.81 14.82
N CYS A 269 -1.55 8.70 15.23
CA CYS A 269 -2.96 8.42 15.01
C CYS A 269 -3.74 8.71 16.30
N PHE A 270 -4.70 9.59 16.24
CA PHE A 270 -5.54 9.97 17.36
C PHE A 270 -6.83 9.14 17.38
N LEU A 271 -6.95 8.22 18.33
CA LEU A 271 -8.20 7.49 18.58
C LEU A 271 -9.08 8.31 19.49
N LYS A 272 -10.19 8.80 18.94
CA LYS A 272 -11.23 9.59 19.66
C LYS A 272 -12.33 8.63 20.12
N VAL A 273 -12.61 8.62 21.41
CA VAL A 273 -13.64 7.75 21.99
C VAL A 273 -14.64 8.56 22.79
N GLU A 274 -15.86 8.56 22.32
CA GLU A 274 -16.99 9.13 23.06
C GLU A 274 -17.53 8.10 24.05
N ASN A 275 -17.85 8.54 25.27
CA ASN A 275 -18.42 7.69 26.30
C ASN A 275 -19.76 8.27 26.81
N PRO A 276 -20.84 8.18 26.00
CA PRO A 276 -22.16 8.66 26.39
C PRO A 276 -22.69 7.88 27.59
N LYS A 277 -23.58 8.49 28.37
CA LYS A 277 -24.23 7.84 29.50
C LYS A 277 -25.08 6.64 29.04
N TYR A 278 -25.07 5.57 29.80
CA TYR A 278 -25.97 4.43 29.59
C TYR A 278 -27.43 4.90 29.59
N GLY A 279 -28.20 4.47 28.62
CA GLY A 279 -29.63 4.77 28.51
C GLY A 279 -29.95 6.10 27.81
N THR A 280 -28.94 6.83 27.31
CA THR A 280 -29.16 8.04 26.49
C THR A 280 -29.22 7.77 24.98
N LEU A 281 -29.00 6.53 24.56
CA LEU A 281 -29.34 6.11 23.20
C LEU A 281 -30.85 5.85 23.17
N ASP A 282 -31.61 6.84 22.75
CA ASP A 282 -32.98 6.64 22.30
C ASP A 282 -32.93 5.76 21.06
N CYS A 283 -33.06 4.47 21.29
CA CYS A 283 -33.30 3.54 20.19
C CYS A 283 -34.68 3.88 19.63
N ASP A 284 -34.71 4.40 18.42
CA ASP A 284 -35.94 4.63 17.68
C ASP A 284 -36.68 3.31 17.44
N ARG A 285 -37.57 2.97 18.36
CA ARG A 285 -38.32 1.72 18.34
C ARG A 285 -39.23 1.57 17.12
N SER A 286 -39.58 2.67 16.46
CA SER A 286 -40.37 2.65 15.24
C SER A 286 -39.65 1.93 14.07
N LYS A 287 -38.33 1.77 14.18
CA LYS A 287 -37.49 1.07 13.21
C LYS A 287 -37.16 -0.38 13.55
N TRP A 288 -37.72 -0.86 14.67
CA TRP A 288 -37.49 -2.23 15.07
C TRP A 288 -38.37 -3.17 14.27
N GLU A 289 -37.79 -4.28 13.83
CA GLU A 289 -38.50 -5.35 13.13
C GLU A 289 -38.33 -6.66 13.90
N VAL A 290 -39.42 -7.41 13.94
CA VAL A 290 -39.39 -8.77 14.50
C VAL A 290 -38.73 -9.69 13.48
N VAL A 291 -37.52 -10.13 13.77
CA VAL A 291 -36.78 -11.08 12.90
C VAL A 291 -37.32 -12.50 13.07
N PHE A 292 -37.61 -12.90 14.30
CA PHE A 292 -38.11 -14.23 14.59
C PHE A 292 -38.79 -14.25 15.97
N CYS A 293 -39.94 -14.97 16.07
CA CYS A 293 -40.57 -15.31 17.31
C CYS A 293 -41.03 -16.79 17.23
N ASN A 294 -40.56 -17.60 18.16
CA ASN A 294 -40.87 -19.02 18.17
C ASN A 294 -42.26 -19.36 18.77
N SER A 295 -42.85 -18.44 19.50
CA SER A 295 -44.17 -18.59 20.09
C SER A 295 -44.82 -17.19 20.24
N ASP A 296 -45.95 -16.97 19.60
CA ASP A 296 -46.62 -15.68 19.52
C ASP A 296 -48.13 -15.85 19.56
N GLU A 297 -48.79 -15.40 20.63
CA GLU A 297 -50.25 -15.45 20.80
C GLU A 297 -50.89 -14.21 20.16
N LYS A 298 -51.03 -14.22 18.85
CA LYS A 298 -51.56 -13.08 18.05
C LYS A 298 -53.03 -12.78 18.29
N ASN A 299 -53.77 -13.76 18.76
CA ASN A 299 -55.23 -13.71 18.88
C ASN A 299 -55.71 -13.75 20.32
N ALA A 300 -54.83 -13.58 21.28
CA ALA A 300 -55.22 -13.57 22.68
C ALA A 300 -56.22 -12.43 22.93
N VAL A 301 -57.41 -12.82 23.33
CA VAL A 301 -58.45 -11.93 23.83
C VAL A 301 -58.58 -12.20 25.31
N SER A 302 -57.86 -11.46 26.14
CA SER A 302 -57.95 -11.65 27.56
C SER A 302 -58.93 -10.73 28.23
N GLU A 303 -59.56 -11.23 29.21
CA GLU A 303 -60.47 -10.62 30.17
C GLU A 303 -59.76 -9.66 31.13
N PRO A 304 -60.33 -8.59 31.51
CA PRO A 304 -61.36 -7.75 30.89
C PRO A 304 -60.82 -6.61 30.02
N ASN A 305 -59.49 -6.56 29.85
CA ASN A 305 -58.79 -5.43 29.25
C ASN A 305 -58.28 -5.70 27.81
N GLY A 306 -58.62 -6.83 27.23
CA GLY A 306 -58.24 -7.18 25.86
C GLY A 306 -56.74 -7.24 25.65
N ASP A 307 -56.21 -8.42 25.78
CA ASP A 307 -54.85 -8.71 25.43
C ASP A 307 -54.68 -8.44 23.95
N LYS A 308 -53.85 -7.51 23.61
CA LYS A 308 -53.62 -7.20 22.19
C LYS A 308 -52.58 -8.11 21.57
N GLY A 309 -52.04 -9.04 22.37
CA GLY A 309 -51.17 -10.17 21.96
C GLY A 309 -50.28 -9.89 20.77
N GLY A 310 -49.27 -10.65 20.65
CA GLY A 310 -48.30 -10.52 19.54
C GLY A 310 -47.03 -9.76 19.91
N VAL A 311 -45.93 -10.20 19.33
CA VAL A 311 -44.59 -9.70 19.64
C VAL A 311 -44.42 -8.21 19.35
N GLY A 312 -45.24 -7.65 18.47
CA GLY A 312 -45.27 -6.20 18.20
C GLY A 312 -45.60 -5.33 19.41
N CYS A 313 -46.32 -5.88 20.39
CA CYS A 313 -46.65 -5.19 21.65
C CYS A 313 -45.42 -4.84 22.52
N LEU A 314 -44.26 -5.42 22.21
CA LEU A 314 -43.01 -5.08 22.92
C LEU A 314 -42.49 -3.68 22.59
N PHE A 315 -42.92 -3.07 21.48
CA PHE A 315 -42.39 -1.83 21.00
C PHE A 315 -43.42 -0.92 20.27
N ASP A 316 -44.70 -1.07 20.62
CA ASP A 316 -45.83 -0.23 20.12
C ASP A 316 -46.03 1.03 20.95
N ASP A 317 -45.20 1.25 21.99
CA ASP A 317 -45.27 2.34 22.96
C ASP A 317 -46.60 2.42 23.76
N ASP A 318 -47.43 1.38 23.70
CA ASP A 318 -48.67 1.26 24.52
C ASP A 318 -48.38 0.51 25.82
N ILE A 319 -48.37 1.19 26.95
CA ILE A 319 -48.13 0.60 28.28
C ILE A 319 -49.16 -0.43 28.67
N ASN A 320 -50.33 -0.46 28.01
CA ASN A 320 -51.43 -1.41 28.28
C ASN A 320 -51.38 -2.62 27.35
N SER A 321 -50.50 -2.64 26.41
CA SER A 321 -50.25 -3.82 25.59
C SER A 321 -49.08 -4.61 26.17
N TYR A 322 -49.08 -5.90 25.95
CA TYR A 322 -47.97 -6.80 26.31
C TYR A 322 -47.94 -8.03 25.42
N TRP A 323 -46.75 -8.56 25.24
CA TRP A 323 -46.54 -9.82 24.52
C TRP A 323 -46.48 -10.99 25.51
N HIS A 324 -47.09 -12.09 25.12
CA HIS A 324 -46.87 -13.39 25.79
C HIS A 324 -46.79 -14.53 24.78
N ALA A 325 -46.18 -15.63 25.20
CA ALA A 325 -46.04 -16.82 24.40
C ALA A 325 -47.39 -17.59 24.35
N ASN A 326 -47.57 -18.39 23.28
CA ASN A 326 -48.68 -19.33 23.22
C ASN A 326 -48.74 -20.24 24.44
N TRP A 327 -49.92 -20.38 25.02
CA TRP A 327 -50.22 -21.32 26.05
C TRP A 327 -50.60 -22.64 25.38
N SER A 328 -49.66 -23.56 25.17
CA SER A 328 -49.96 -24.92 24.67
C SER A 328 -49.64 -25.97 25.68
#